data_f3e403e94b49ba7ff05e4e5e4659b1b0
#
_entry.id   f3e403e94b49ba7ff05e4e5e4659b1b0
#
_cell.length_a   1.000
_cell.length_b   1.000
_cell.length_c   1.000
_cell.angle_alpha   90.00
_cell.angle_beta   90.00
_cell.angle_gamma   90.00
#
_symmetry.space_group_name_H-M   'P 1'
#
loop_
_entity.id
_entity.type
_entity.pdbx_description
1 polymer ?
#
loop_
_entity_poly.entity_id
_entity_poly.type
_entity_poly.pdbx_seq_one_letter_code
_entity_poly.pdbx_strand_id
1 'polypeptide(L)'
;MQSAVEENASATENSLIATNQSIIVENNYGYYGPQATLFNRATVPGITRIDLNADQNGCSTVWTNDQESIPSVVSQMSLANGLIYTYTKDANSCSTPGPCYTAAWYLTAIDFASGQTAFKRLGGTGLFYNNHYSGVYLGPDQKTAYVGVIGGLIAIRDSY
;
A
#
# COMPACT_ATOMS: atom_id res chain seq x y z
N MET A 1 9.79 14.91 -12.02
CA MET A 1 9.12 14.74 -10.71
C MET A 1 9.81 13.56 -10.04
N GLN A 2 10.76 13.81 -9.17
CA GLN A 2 11.36 12.76 -8.36
C GLN A 2 10.44 12.57 -7.16
N SER A 3 9.77 11.43 -7.13
CA SER A 3 9.01 11.07 -5.94
C SER A 3 9.98 10.58 -4.88
N ALA A 4 9.83 11.06 -3.87
CA ALA A 4 10.17 11.00 -2.49
C ALA A 4 10.51 9.63 -1.89
N VAL A 5 11.29 8.83 -2.49
CA VAL A 5 12.00 7.76 -1.80
C VAL A 5 13.30 7.62 -2.55
N GLU A 6 14.36 7.43 -1.96
CA GLU A 6 15.73 7.35 -2.45
C GLU A 6 15.92 7.49 -3.97
N GLU A 7 16.77 8.38 -4.39
CA GLU A 7 17.25 8.50 -5.76
C GLU A 7 17.71 7.12 -6.24
N ASN A 8 17.13 6.61 -7.34
CA ASN A 8 17.34 5.28 -7.91
C ASN A 8 16.68 4.09 -7.19
N ALA A 9 15.82 4.29 -6.21
CA ALA A 9 15.09 3.22 -5.53
C ALA A 9 13.58 3.49 -5.44
N SER A 10 13.00 4.11 -6.49
CA SER A 10 11.56 4.35 -6.58
C SER A 10 11.00 3.90 -7.91
N ALA A 11 9.83 3.29 -7.88
CA ALA A 11 9.05 2.92 -9.05
C ALA A 11 7.57 3.01 -8.70
N THR A 12 6.75 3.47 -9.64
CA THR A 12 5.29 3.45 -9.51
C THR A 12 4.75 2.64 -10.68
N GLU A 13 4.35 1.41 -10.41
CA GLU A 13 3.81 0.48 -11.40
C GLU A 13 2.29 0.37 -11.33
N ASN A 14 1.71 0.76 -10.19
CA ASN A 14 0.28 0.69 -9.94
C ASN A 14 -0.42 2.02 -10.23
N SER A 15 -1.76 1.95 -10.24
CA SER A 15 -2.60 3.15 -10.32
C SER A 15 -2.41 4.03 -9.09
N LEU A 16 -2.37 5.33 -9.31
CA LEU A 16 -2.34 6.33 -8.25
C LEU A 16 -3.76 6.67 -7.77
N ILE A 17 -3.85 7.24 -6.57
CA ILE A 17 -5.06 7.92 -6.11
C ILE A 17 -4.95 9.40 -6.49
N ALA A 18 -6.01 9.94 -7.08
CA ALA A 18 -6.09 11.36 -7.40
C ALA A 18 -7.29 12.02 -6.71
N THR A 19 -7.07 13.22 -6.20
CA THR A 19 -8.09 14.13 -5.73
C THR A 19 -8.03 15.42 -6.55
N ASN A 20 -8.82 16.44 -6.20
CA ASN A 20 -8.78 17.72 -6.94
C ASN A 20 -7.41 18.43 -6.85
N GLN A 21 -6.65 18.21 -5.80
CA GLN A 21 -5.38 18.92 -5.55
C GLN A 21 -4.22 18.00 -5.19
N SER A 22 -4.47 16.72 -4.98
CA SER A 22 -3.45 15.78 -4.50
C SER A 22 -3.38 14.54 -5.36
N ILE A 23 -2.20 13.97 -5.46
CA ILE A 23 -1.98 12.60 -5.88
C ILE A 23 -1.28 11.82 -4.77
N ILE A 24 -1.63 10.54 -4.65
CA ILE A 24 -0.96 9.61 -3.76
C ILE A 24 -0.30 8.56 -4.65
N VAL A 25 0.99 8.37 -4.46
CA VAL A 25 1.80 7.40 -5.21
C VAL A 25 2.46 6.41 -4.28
N GLU A 26 2.50 5.15 -4.69
CA GLU A 26 3.15 4.07 -3.97
C GLU A 26 4.52 3.76 -4.57
N ASN A 27 5.43 3.29 -3.73
CA ASN A 27 6.72 2.79 -4.21
C ASN A 27 6.66 1.28 -4.40
N ASN A 28 6.69 0.84 -5.65
CA ASN A 28 6.73 -0.58 -6.02
C ASN A 28 8.15 -1.07 -6.38
N TYR A 29 9.18 -0.25 -6.16
CA TYR A 29 10.55 -0.62 -6.50
C TYR A 29 10.99 -1.89 -5.77
N GLY A 30 11.51 -2.84 -6.54
CA GLY A 30 11.90 -4.15 -6.02
C GLY A 30 10.80 -5.21 -6.10
N TYR A 31 9.64 -4.91 -6.65
CA TYR A 31 8.63 -5.93 -6.93
C TYR A 31 8.98 -6.70 -8.21
N TYR A 32 9.30 -7.96 -8.06
CA TYR A 32 9.64 -8.88 -9.16
C TYR A 32 8.60 -10.01 -9.31
N GLY A 33 7.35 -9.71 -8.99
CA GLY A 33 6.25 -10.65 -9.04
C GLY A 33 6.01 -11.42 -7.74
N PRO A 34 4.93 -12.22 -7.67
CA PRO A 34 4.51 -12.85 -6.41
C PRO A 34 5.55 -13.83 -5.86
N GLN A 35 6.29 -14.51 -6.72
CA GLN A 35 7.31 -15.46 -6.28
C GLN A 35 8.47 -14.80 -5.52
N ALA A 36 8.81 -13.55 -5.84
CA ALA A 36 9.87 -12.83 -5.13
C ALA A 36 9.49 -12.59 -3.67
N THR A 37 8.23 -12.39 -3.38
CA THR A 37 7.75 -12.20 -2.00
C THR A 37 7.84 -13.49 -1.18
N LEU A 38 7.86 -14.66 -1.82
CA LEU A 38 8.08 -15.94 -1.16
C LEU A 38 9.51 -16.05 -0.60
N PHE A 39 10.48 -15.37 -1.21
CA PHE A 39 11.87 -15.33 -0.72
C PHE A 39 12.13 -14.12 0.19
N ASN A 40 11.12 -13.70 0.92
CA ASN A 40 11.16 -12.56 1.84
C ASN A 40 11.53 -11.22 1.19
N ARG A 41 11.42 -11.11 -0.12
CA ARG A 41 11.60 -9.84 -0.80
C ARG A 41 10.36 -8.99 -0.60
N ALA A 42 10.59 -7.76 -0.20
CA ALA A 42 9.57 -6.72 -0.17
C ALA A 42 10.04 -5.57 -1.06
N THR A 43 9.14 -4.69 -1.40
CA THR A 43 9.52 -3.44 -2.07
C THR A 43 10.20 -2.51 -1.07
N VAL A 44 10.95 -1.56 -1.59
CA VAL A 44 11.39 -0.42 -0.77
C VAL A 44 10.14 0.28 -0.23
N PRO A 45 10.02 0.48 1.08
CA PRO A 45 8.86 1.13 1.66
C PRO A 45 8.64 2.52 1.08
N GLY A 46 7.40 2.89 0.87
CA GLY A 46 7.08 4.24 0.42
C GLY A 46 5.66 4.39 -0.09
N ILE A 47 4.98 5.39 0.44
CA ILE A 47 3.78 5.99 -0.11
C ILE A 47 3.86 7.49 0.14
N THR A 48 3.53 8.28 -0.85
CA THR A 48 3.76 9.73 -0.83
C THR A 48 2.53 10.48 -1.28
N ARG A 49 2.20 11.56 -0.57
CA ARG A 49 1.24 12.56 -1.01
C ARG A 49 1.97 13.75 -1.62
N ILE A 50 1.54 14.12 -2.81
CA ILE A 50 2.02 15.25 -3.57
C ILE A 50 0.83 16.16 -3.88
N ASP A 51 0.91 17.42 -3.49
CA ASP A 51 -0.13 18.41 -3.74
C ASP A 51 0.28 19.39 -4.83
N LEU A 52 -0.71 19.86 -5.59
CA LEU A 52 -0.53 20.96 -6.53
C LEU A 52 -0.28 22.25 -5.73
N ASN A 53 0.72 23.02 -6.13
CA ASN A 53 1.01 24.31 -5.49
C ASN A 53 -0.15 25.30 -5.69
N ALA A 54 -0.30 26.26 -4.77
CA ALA A 54 -1.37 27.23 -4.79
C ALA A 54 -1.39 28.09 -6.08
N ASP A 55 -0.24 28.33 -6.67
CA ASP A 55 -0.08 29.06 -7.95
C ASP A 55 -0.28 28.17 -9.17
N GLN A 56 -0.53 26.88 -9.00
CA GLN A 56 -0.71 25.85 -10.03
C GLN A 56 0.50 25.66 -10.96
N ASN A 57 1.66 26.18 -10.61
CA ASN A 57 2.88 26.11 -11.41
C ASN A 57 3.83 24.97 -11.01
N GLY A 58 3.36 24.02 -10.21
CA GLY A 58 4.16 22.88 -9.76
C GLY A 58 3.49 22.09 -8.67
N CYS A 59 4.22 21.14 -8.12
CA CYS A 59 3.75 20.27 -7.07
C CYS A 59 4.76 20.20 -5.94
N SER A 60 4.28 19.98 -4.72
CA SER A 60 5.10 19.82 -3.54
C SER A 60 4.75 18.53 -2.82
N THR A 61 5.75 17.82 -2.32
CA THR A 61 5.55 16.69 -1.42
C THR A 61 5.05 17.21 -0.08
N VAL A 62 3.90 16.69 0.35
CA VAL A 62 3.32 17.03 1.66
C VAL A 62 3.89 16.12 2.73
N TRP A 63 3.88 14.82 2.46
CA TRP A 63 4.47 13.80 3.33
C TRP A 63 4.89 12.57 2.54
N THR A 64 5.79 11.80 3.13
CA THR A 64 6.16 10.45 2.72
C THR A 64 6.10 9.55 3.93
N ASN A 65 5.39 8.42 3.81
CA ASN A 65 5.46 7.31 4.76
C ASN A 65 6.44 6.28 4.19
N ASP A 66 7.58 6.13 4.83
CA ASP A 66 8.69 5.23 4.47
C ASP A 66 8.71 3.95 5.32
N GLN A 67 7.63 3.67 6.06
CA GLN A 67 7.53 2.51 6.93
C GLN A 67 6.80 1.34 6.26
N GLU A 68 5.94 1.62 5.29
CA GLU A 68 5.05 0.63 4.70
C GLU A 68 5.56 0.14 3.35
N SER A 69 5.80 -1.17 3.26
CA SER A 69 6.12 -1.85 1.98
C SER A 69 4.82 -2.24 1.29
N ILE A 70 4.60 -1.69 0.09
CA ILE A 70 3.38 -1.84 -0.70
C ILE A 70 3.75 -2.46 -2.05
N PRO A 71 3.81 -3.81 -2.16
CA PRO A 71 4.39 -4.45 -3.33
C PRO A 71 3.60 -4.22 -4.62
N SER A 72 2.27 -4.36 -4.58
CA SER A 72 1.53 -4.43 -5.85
C SER A 72 0.04 -4.09 -5.76
N VAL A 73 -0.43 -3.46 -4.69
CA VAL A 73 -1.85 -3.16 -4.53
C VAL A 73 -2.27 -1.90 -5.30
N VAL A 74 -3.52 -1.83 -5.71
CA VAL A 74 -4.17 -0.59 -6.11
C VAL A 74 -4.93 -0.05 -4.91
N SER A 75 -4.37 0.95 -4.25
CA SER A 75 -4.93 1.54 -3.05
C SER A 75 -6.18 2.35 -3.32
N GLN A 76 -7.03 2.50 -2.30
CA GLN A 76 -8.27 3.27 -2.35
C GLN A 76 -8.29 4.30 -1.22
N MET A 77 -8.93 5.44 -1.47
CA MET A 77 -9.13 6.47 -0.46
C MET A 77 -10.60 6.62 -0.15
N SER A 78 -10.95 6.67 1.12
CA SER A 78 -12.26 7.07 1.60
C SER A 78 -12.27 8.56 1.92
N LEU A 79 -13.00 9.34 1.14
CA LEU A 79 -13.19 10.77 1.41
C LEU A 79 -14.02 11.02 2.67
N ALA A 80 -14.81 10.03 3.11
CA ALA A 80 -15.69 10.17 4.27
C ALA A 80 -14.91 10.18 5.59
N ASN A 81 -13.81 9.43 5.67
CA ASN A 81 -13.01 9.33 6.91
C ASN A 81 -11.55 9.79 6.74
N GLY A 82 -11.16 10.19 5.52
CA GLY A 82 -9.81 10.67 5.25
C GLY A 82 -8.73 9.60 5.34
N LEU A 83 -9.07 8.32 5.16
CA LEU A 83 -8.11 7.22 5.21
C LEU A 83 -7.81 6.69 3.81
N ILE A 84 -6.54 6.39 3.58
CA ILE A 84 -6.03 5.66 2.43
C ILE A 84 -5.91 4.19 2.86
N TYR A 85 -6.62 3.31 2.16
CA TYR A 85 -6.58 1.88 2.39
C TYR A 85 -5.66 1.22 1.38
N THR A 86 -4.64 0.57 1.87
CA THR A 86 -3.62 -0.13 1.09
C THR A 86 -3.41 -1.55 1.63
N TYR A 87 -2.61 -2.34 0.93
CA TYR A 87 -2.29 -3.70 1.37
C TYR A 87 -0.78 -3.88 1.41
N THR A 88 -0.27 -4.11 2.60
CA THR A 88 1.17 -4.09 2.89
C THR A 88 1.71 -5.45 3.22
N LYS A 89 2.96 -5.70 2.86
CA LYS A 89 3.73 -6.87 3.27
C LYS A 89 4.71 -6.49 4.37
N ASP A 90 4.69 -7.22 5.46
CA ASP A 90 5.73 -7.07 6.48
C ASP A 90 7.07 -7.62 5.96
N ALA A 91 8.03 -6.73 5.78
CA ALA A 91 9.38 -7.08 5.35
C ALA A 91 10.13 -7.94 6.37
N ASN A 92 9.76 -7.85 7.65
CA ASN A 92 10.42 -8.52 8.76
C ASN A 92 9.72 -9.81 9.22
N SER A 93 8.66 -10.24 8.52
CA SER A 93 7.89 -11.42 8.92
C SER A 93 8.64 -12.74 8.75
N CYS A 94 9.83 -12.72 8.15
CA CYS A 94 10.67 -13.90 7.94
C CYS A 94 12.12 -13.60 8.26
N SER A 95 12.67 -14.31 9.20
CA SER A 95 14.03 -14.11 9.71
C SER A 95 15.10 -14.97 9.05
N THR A 96 14.74 -15.91 8.17
CA THR A 96 15.67 -16.88 7.59
C THR A 96 15.83 -16.69 6.08
N PRO A 97 17.04 -16.91 5.52
CA PRO A 97 17.20 -17.05 4.09
C PRO A 97 16.39 -18.25 3.55
N GLY A 98 15.68 -18.04 2.44
CA GLY A 98 14.90 -19.10 1.81
C GLY A 98 13.42 -18.77 1.68
N PRO A 99 12.59 -19.74 1.27
CA PRO A 99 11.16 -19.52 1.12
C PRO A 99 10.49 -19.15 2.44
N CYS A 100 9.73 -18.06 2.43
CA CYS A 100 9.00 -17.56 3.57
C CYS A 100 7.49 -17.80 3.40
N TYR A 101 7.03 -18.91 3.91
CA TYR A 101 5.61 -19.29 3.85
C TYR A 101 4.75 -18.57 4.88
N THR A 102 5.37 -17.80 5.77
CA THR A 102 4.72 -17.08 6.87
C THR A 102 4.75 -15.56 6.70
N ALA A 103 5.16 -15.06 5.52
CA ALA A 103 5.14 -13.64 5.22
C ALA A 103 3.76 -13.05 5.53
N ALA A 104 3.70 -12.08 6.43
CA ALA A 104 2.45 -11.49 6.86
C ALA A 104 2.01 -10.37 5.93
N TRP A 105 0.71 -10.34 5.63
CA TRP A 105 0.06 -9.35 4.78
C TRP A 105 -1.04 -8.64 5.56
N TYR A 106 -1.14 -7.33 5.41
CA TYR A 106 -2.04 -6.51 6.19
C TYR A 106 -2.87 -5.58 5.31
N LEU A 107 -4.16 -5.48 5.59
CA LEU A 107 -4.90 -4.27 5.25
C LEU A 107 -4.38 -3.16 6.16
N THR A 108 -3.86 -2.11 5.55
CA THR A 108 -3.25 -0.97 6.25
C THR A 108 -4.01 0.29 5.89
N ALA A 109 -4.36 1.07 6.89
CA ALA A 109 -4.95 2.39 6.71
C ALA A 109 -3.94 3.47 7.06
N ILE A 110 -3.80 4.45 6.16
CA ILE A 110 -2.90 5.60 6.32
C ILE A 110 -3.75 6.86 6.35
N ASP A 111 -3.50 7.72 7.32
CA ASP A 111 -4.19 9.00 7.43
C ASP A 111 -3.75 9.95 6.32
N PHE A 112 -4.69 10.45 5.54
CA PHE A 112 -4.43 11.31 4.39
C PHE A 112 -3.78 12.64 4.78
N ALA A 113 -4.10 13.19 5.94
CA ALA A 113 -3.59 14.47 6.36
C ALA A 113 -2.12 14.39 6.81
N SER A 114 -1.79 13.36 7.60
CA SER A 114 -0.47 13.24 8.24
C SER A 114 0.47 12.24 7.57
N GLY A 115 -0.05 11.30 6.76
CA GLY A 115 0.73 10.20 6.19
C GLY A 115 1.06 9.08 7.18
N GLN A 116 0.59 9.18 8.41
CA GLN A 116 0.87 8.16 9.42
C GLN A 116 -0.03 6.94 9.26
N THR A 117 0.51 5.77 9.58
CA THR A 117 -0.27 4.54 9.65
C THR A 117 -1.27 4.62 10.81
N ALA A 118 -2.56 4.65 10.49
CA ALA A 118 -3.64 4.73 11.47
C ALA A 118 -3.90 3.36 12.12
N PHE A 119 -3.93 2.29 11.30
CA PHE A 119 -4.05 0.92 11.79
C PHE A 119 -3.59 -0.10 10.75
N LYS A 120 -3.34 -1.32 11.24
CA LYS A 120 -3.08 -2.51 10.42
C LYS A 120 -3.96 -3.66 10.89
N ARG A 121 -4.50 -4.44 9.94
CA ARG A 121 -5.27 -5.66 10.22
C ARG A 121 -4.69 -6.80 9.40
N LEU A 122 -4.32 -7.88 10.07
CA LEU A 122 -3.77 -9.06 9.40
C LEU A 122 -4.80 -9.62 8.41
N GLY A 123 -4.42 -9.66 7.14
CA GLY A 123 -5.18 -10.32 6.08
C GLY A 123 -4.88 -11.82 6.01
N GLY A 124 -3.62 -12.18 6.26
CA GLY A 124 -3.17 -13.55 6.30
C GLY A 124 -1.67 -13.69 6.09
N THR A 125 -1.19 -14.92 5.91
CA THR A 125 0.23 -15.21 5.77
C THR A 125 0.53 -16.08 4.55
N GLY A 126 1.71 -15.89 3.98
CA GLY A 126 2.23 -16.67 2.86
C GLY A 126 1.84 -16.16 1.48
N LEU A 127 2.26 -16.91 0.46
CA LEU A 127 2.17 -16.51 -0.95
C LEU A 127 0.72 -16.28 -1.41
N PHE A 128 -0.19 -17.13 -0.95
CA PHE A 128 -1.60 -17.04 -1.39
C PHE A 128 -2.33 -15.79 -0.89
N TYR A 129 -1.75 -15.06 0.05
CA TYR A 129 -2.24 -13.77 0.52
C TYR A 129 -1.62 -12.57 -0.21
N ASN A 130 -0.72 -12.80 -1.16
CA ASN A 130 -0.26 -11.73 -2.08
C ASN A 130 -1.42 -11.30 -2.98
N ASN A 131 -1.65 -9.99 -3.05
CA ASN A 131 -2.75 -9.42 -3.83
C ASN A 131 -2.48 -9.28 -5.33
N HIS A 132 -1.22 -9.33 -5.76
CA HIS A 132 -0.81 -9.37 -7.18
C HIS A 132 -1.61 -8.42 -8.09
N TYR A 133 -1.47 -7.13 -7.88
CA TYR A 133 -2.14 -6.03 -8.60
C TYR A 133 -3.66 -5.91 -8.39
N SER A 134 -4.25 -6.67 -7.49
CA SER A 134 -5.64 -6.46 -7.12
C SER A 134 -5.79 -5.19 -6.27
N GLY A 135 -6.95 -4.54 -6.38
CA GLY A 135 -7.27 -3.37 -5.57
C GLY A 135 -7.80 -3.72 -4.18
N VAL A 136 -7.78 -2.71 -3.32
CA VAL A 136 -8.64 -2.67 -2.14
C VAL A 136 -9.98 -2.09 -2.54
N TYR A 137 -11.07 -2.70 -2.14
CA TYR A 137 -12.43 -2.25 -2.41
C TYR A 137 -13.17 -2.03 -1.11
N LEU A 138 -13.73 -0.83 -0.94
CA LEU A 138 -14.53 -0.50 0.23
C LEU A 138 -15.98 -0.89 -0.01
N GLY A 139 -16.53 -1.68 0.88
CA GLY A 139 -17.89 -2.17 0.78
C GLY A 139 -18.94 -1.08 0.95
N PRO A 140 -20.13 -1.23 0.33
CA PRO A 140 -21.22 -0.25 0.46
C PRO A 140 -21.81 -0.18 1.87
N ASP A 141 -21.52 -1.17 2.71
CA ASP A 141 -21.88 -1.19 4.12
C ASP A 141 -21.02 -0.24 4.99
N GLN A 142 -20.02 0.41 4.39
CA GLN A 142 -19.07 1.33 5.04
C GLN A 142 -18.28 0.70 6.20
N LYS A 143 -18.25 -0.61 6.28
CA LYS A 143 -17.64 -1.39 7.37
C LYS A 143 -16.69 -2.47 6.87
N THR A 144 -16.78 -2.84 5.61
CA THR A 144 -16.02 -3.97 5.06
C THR A 144 -15.06 -3.50 3.97
N ALA A 145 -13.81 -3.91 4.07
CA ALA A 145 -12.84 -3.80 3.00
C ALA A 145 -12.57 -5.18 2.38
N TYR A 146 -12.53 -5.23 1.07
CA TYR A 146 -12.25 -6.43 0.29
C TYR A 146 -10.92 -6.31 -0.42
N VAL A 147 -10.13 -7.38 -0.40
CA VAL A 147 -8.84 -7.46 -1.12
C VAL A 147 -8.80 -8.77 -1.89
N GLY A 148 -8.65 -8.69 -3.22
CA GLY A 148 -8.34 -9.86 -4.02
C GLY A 148 -6.91 -10.32 -3.74
N VAL A 149 -6.71 -11.62 -3.60
CA VAL A 149 -5.41 -12.24 -3.39
C VAL A 149 -5.27 -13.49 -4.27
N ILE A 150 -4.05 -13.98 -4.46
CA ILE A 150 -3.82 -15.17 -5.31
C ILE A 150 -4.69 -16.36 -4.87
N GLY A 151 -4.89 -16.53 -3.57
CA GLY A 151 -5.71 -17.61 -3.01
C GLY A 151 -7.22 -17.38 -3.01
N GLY A 152 -7.68 -16.19 -3.44
CA GLY A 152 -9.10 -15.86 -3.43
C GLY A 152 -9.43 -14.41 -3.06
N LEU A 153 -10.37 -14.23 -2.14
CA LEU A 153 -10.83 -12.93 -1.66
C LEU A 153 -10.75 -12.86 -0.14
N ILE A 154 -10.20 -11.78 0.38
CA ILE A 154 -10.22 -11.44 1.80
C ILE A 154 -11.29 -10.39 2.04
N ALA A 155 -12.08 -10.57 3.10
CA ALA A 155 -12.98 -9.56 3.63
C ALA A 155 -12.59 -9.24 5.07
N ILE A 156 -12.28 -7.98 5.33
CA ILE A 156 -11.95 -7.47 6.67
C ILE A 156 -13.05 -6.49 7.06
N ARG A 157 -13.71 -6.78 8.16
CA ARG A 157 -14.88 -6.04 8.61
C ARG A 157 -14.66 -5.49 10.02
N ASP A 158 -15.12 -4.26 10.22
CA ASP A 158 -15.20 -3.68 11.56
C ASP A 158 -16.18 -4.46 12.42
N SER A 159 -15.79 -4.73 13.66
CA SER A 159 -16.62 -5.47 14.62
C SER A 159 -17.66 -4.60 15.34
N TYR A 160 -17.83 -3.36 14.92
CA TYR A 160 -18.83 -2.33 15.31
C TYR A 160 -18.25 -0.90 15.19
#